data_7a15d4f36fcf3a177a3b056d90c2cb49
#
_entry.id   7a15d4f36fcf3a177a3b056d90c2cb49
#
_cell.length_a   1.000
_cell.length_b   1.000
_cell.length_c   1.000
_cell.angle_alpha   90.00
_cell.angle_beta   90.00
_cell.angle_gamma   90.00
#
_symmetry.space_group_name_H-M   'P 1'
#
loop_
_entity.id
_entity.type
_entity.pdbx_description
1 polymer ?
#
loop_
_entity_poly.entity_id
_entity_poly.type
_entity_poly.pdbx_seq_one_letter_code
_entity_poly.pdbx_strand_id
1 'polypeptide(L)'
;MPPPSRFWQAQPGRLFVGRLATGSDLVEEIERTCAEQGILAADVTVVGAVQHAAFAFYDQSALRYLDLASDEHHELAGFVGNISMRDDRPFLHAHASFADATGTPVTGHLLRGCVVWVAEVVINEWTDVSLVRTHDEATGLALW
;
A
#
# COMPACT_ATOMS: atom_id res chain seq x y z
N MET A 1 15.54 -0.08 -26.86
CA MET A 1 16.16 -0.17 -25.52
C MET A 1 15.12 0.25 -24.47
N PRO A 2 15.07 -0.41 -23.32
CA PRO A 2 14.21 0.05 -22.23
C PRO A 2 14.67 1.45 -21.77
N PRO A 3 13.76 2.24 -21.18
CA PRO A 3 14.14 3.51 -20.59
C PRO A 3 15.11 3.28 -19.41
N PRO A 4 15.97 4.27 -19.07
CA PRO A 4 16.89 4.12 -17.94
C PRO A 4 16.13 4.02 -16.62
N SER A 5 16.65 3.22 -15.70
CA SER A 5 16.18 3.20 -14.31
C SER A 5 16.37 4.58 -13.66
N ARG A 6 15.45 4.94 -12.77
CA ARG A 6 15.49 6.21 -12.04
C ARG A 6 15.68 5.94 -10.56
N PHE A 7 16.52 6.74 -9.92
CA PHE A 7 16.77 6.69 -8.48
C PHE A 7 16.75 8.10 -7.91
N TRP A 8 16.21 8.22 -6.72
CA TRP A 8 16.20 9.47 -5.96
C TRP A 8 16.91 9.23 -4.63
N GLN A 9 17.72 10.17 -4.21
CA GLN A 9 18.28 10.18 -2.87
C GLN A 9 17.24 10.79 -1.92
N ALA A 10 17.01 10.15 -0.78
CA ALA A 10 16.16 10.64 0.28
C ALA A 10 16.92 10.64 1.61
N GLN A 11 16.40 11.34 2.60
CA GLN A 11 16.89 11.33 3.96
C GLN A 11 15.85 10.68 4.88
N PRO A 12 16.27 10.02 5.98
CA PRO A 12 15.35 9.58 7.01
C PRO A 12 14.61 10.78 7.63
N GLY A 13 13.30 10.65 7.75
CA GLY A 13 12.45 11.60 8.43
C GLY A 13 11.96 11.07 9.78
N ARG A 14 10.70 11.34 10.10
CA ARG A 14 10.05 10.89 11.33
C ARG A 14 9.67 9.40 11.24
N LEU A 15 9.69 8.75 12.39
CA LEU A 15 9.19 7.39 12.54
C LEU A 15 7.85 7.42 13.29
N PHE A 16 6.82 6.82 12.70
CA PHE A 16 5.52 6.62 13.34
C PHE A 16 5.28 5.14 13.58
N VAL A 17 4.79 4.83 14.76
CA VAL A 17 4.29 3.50 15.12
C VAL A 17 2.88 3.64 15.66
N GLY A 18 1.98 2.76 15.25
CA GLY A 18 0.59 2.89 15.64
C GLY A 18 -0.22 1.61 15.47
N ARG A 19 -1.46 1.69 15.91
CA ARG A 19 -2.46 0.66 15.74
C ARG A 19 -3.71 1.26 15.13
N LEU A 20 -4.18 0.65 14.04
CA LEU A 20 -5.41 1.07 13.36
C LEU A 20 -6.65 0.60 14.11
N ALA A 21 -7.75 1.33 13.95
CA ALA A 21 -9.03 1.00 14.56
C ALA A 21 -9.63 -0.28 13.94
N THR A 22 -10.14 -1.16 14.78
CA THR A 22 -10.91 -2.33 14.32
C THR A 22 -12.13 -1.89 13.52
N GLY A 23 -12.37 -2.52 12.38
CA GLY A 23 -13.46 -2.20 11.46
C GLY A 23 -13.17 -1.07 10.47
N SER A 24 -12.00 -0.41 10.57
CA SER A 24 -11.59 0.60 9.59
C SER A 24 -11.04 -0.03 8.30
N ASP A 25 -10.96 0.77 7.24
CA ASP A 25 -10.28 0.39 6.00
C ASP A 25 -8.76 0.58 6.16
N LEU A 26 -8.00 -0.48 5.86
CA LEU A 26 -6.55 -0.50 6.01
C LEU A 26 -5.84 0.59 5.18
N VAL A 27 -6.24 0.75 3.93
CA VAL A 27 -5.63 1.73 3.01
C VAL A 27 -6.02 3.14 3.39
N GLU A 28 -7.31 3.39 3.62
CA GLU A 28 -7.82 4.73 3.94
C GLU A 28 -7.23 5.28 5.24
N GLU A 29 -7.09 4.44 6.27
CA GLU A 29 -6.52 4.87 7.55
C GLU A 29 -5.04 5.25 7.45
N ILE A 30 -4.25 4.49 6.68
CA ILE A 30 -2.83 4.81 6.45
C ILE A 30 -2.70 6.11 5.64
N GLU A 31 -3.46 6.25 4.55
CA GLU A 31 -3.45 7.47 3.72
C GLU A 31 -3.93 8.69 4.51
N ARG A 32 -4.99 8.56 5.31
CA ARG A 32 -5.49 9.61 6.18
C ARG A 32 -4.44 10.04 7.22
N THR A 33 -3.81 9.06 7.88
CA THR A 33 -2.74 9.35 8.84
C THR A 33 -1.59 10.11 8.19
N CYS A 34 -1.17 9.70 7.00
CA CYS A 34 -0.12 10.40 6.25
C CYS A 34 -0.54 11.84 5.90
N ALA A 35 -1.79 12.05 5.48
CA ALA A 35 -2.31 13.38 5.16
C ALA A 35 -2.34 14.30 6.39
N GLU A 36 -2.85 13.80 7.52
CA GLU A 36 -2.92 14.55 8.80
C GLU A 36 -1.55 14.90 9.35
N GLN A 37 -0.55 14.04 9.13
CA GLN A 37 0.83 14.24 9.58
C GLN A 37 1.72 14.97 8.55
N GLY A 38 1.20 15.26 7.36
CA GLY A 38 1.94 15.89 6.27
C GLY A 38 3.07 15.02 5.70
N ILE A 39 2.90 13.69 5.72
CA ILE A 39 3.86 12.74 5.18
C ILE A 39 3.64 12.62 3.67
N LEU A 40 4.65 12.95 2.87
CA LEU A 40 4.58 12.96 1.41
C LEU A 40 5.25 11.76 0.76
N ALA A 41 6.18 11.13 1.46
CA ALA A 41 6.89 9.93 1.03
C ALA A 41 7.32 9.11 2.25
N ALA A 42 7.16 7.79 2.18
CA ALA A 42 7.50 6.88 3.29
C ALA A 42 7.58 5.43 2.79
N ASP A 43 8.23 4.56 3.54
CA ASP A 43 7.93 3.13 3.53
C ASP A 43 6.95 2.79 4.66
N VAL A 44 6.14 1.76 4.42
CA VAL A 44 5.11 1.31 5.34
C VAL A 44 5.18 -0.20 5.49
N THR A 45 5.14 -0.66 6.73
CA THR A 45 4.96 -2.07 7.07
C THR A 45 3.79 -2.25 8.01
N VAL A 46 3.09 -3.37 7.88
CA VAL A 46 1.93 -3.70 8.70
C VAL A 46 1.99 -5.17 9.10
N VAL A 47 1.63 -5.46 10.34
CA VAL A 47 1.36 -6.80 10.83
C VAL A 47 0.00 -6.81 11.51
N GLY A 48 -0.78 -7.88 11.31
CA GLY A 48 -2.12 -7.95 11.91
C GLY A 48 -3.02 -8.99 11.27
N ALA A 49 -4.32 -8.71 11.29
CA ALA A 49 -5.36 -9.54 10.71
C ALA A 49 -6.49 -8.68 10.14
N VAL A 50 -7.17 -9.19 9.12
CA VAL A 50 -8.30 -8.53 8.47
C VAL A 50 -9.54 -9.44 8.48
N GLN A 51 -10.72 -8.82 8.51
CA GLN A 51 -12.02 -9.50 8.41
C GLN A 51 -12.49 -9.65 6.97
N HIS A 52 -11.97 -8.82 6.08
CA HIS A 52 -12.19 -8.84 4.64
C HIS A 52 -10.90 -8.43 3.95
N ALA A 53 -10.51 -9.15 2.90
CA ALA A 53 -9.34 -8.83 2.08
C ALA A 53 -9.79 -8.37 0.69
N ALA A 54 -9.26 -7.24 0.23
CA ALA A 54 -9.43 -6.72 -1.12
C ALA A 54 -8.05 -6.48 -1.76
N PHE A 55 -7.82 -7.08 -2.90
CA PHE A 55 -6.53 -7.04 -3.58
C PHE A 55 -6.73 -7.21 -5.09
N ALA A 56 -5.68 -7.05 -5.88
CA ALA A 56 -5.77 -7.15 -7.33
C ALA A 56 -4.53 -7.79 -7.95
N PHE A 57 -4.73 -8.31 -9.14
CA PHE A 57 -3.67 -8.68 -10.07
C PHE A 57 -3.67 -7.71 -11.24
N TYR A 58 -2.49 -7.19 -11.63
CA TYR A 58 -2.38 -6.34 -12.81
C TYR A 58 -2.12 -7.20 -14.05
N ASP A 59 -3.09 -7.22 -14.97
CA ASP A 59 -2.95 -7.86 -16.28
C ASP A 59 -2.13 -6.93 -17.19
N GLN A 60 -0.86 -7.27 -17.38
CA GLN A 60 0.08 -6.48 -18.19
C GLN A 60 -0.26 -6.49 -19.68
N SER A 61 -1.01 -7.49 -20.17
CA SER A 61 -1.44 -7.57 -21.56
C SER A 61 -2.66 -6.68 -21.82
N ALA A 62 -3.58 -6.62 -20.86
CA ALA A 62 -4.79 -5.82 -20.94
C ALA A 62 -4.64 -4.41 -20.34
N LEU A 63 -3.50 -4.12 -19.69
CA LEU A 63 -3.18 -2.89 -18.97
C LEU A 63 -4.28 -2.48 -17.97
N ARG A 64 -4.75 -3.46 -17.18
CA ARG A 64 -5.82 -3.24 -16.19
C ARG A 64 -5.69 -4.14 -14.99
N TYR A 65 -6.25 -3.69 -13.87
CA TYR A 65 -6.40 -4.51 -12.68
C TYR A 65 -7.56 -5.51 -12.82
N LEU A 66 -7.34 -6.70 -12.28
CA LEU A 66 -8.37 -7.71 -12.02
C LEU A 66 -8.58 -7.73 -10.51
N ASP A 67 -9.70 -7.21 -10.06
CA ASP A 67 -10.03 -7.08 -8.64
C ASP A 67 -10.42 -8.44 -8.07
N LEU A 68 -9.87 -8.74 -6.90
CA LEU A 68 -10.07 -9.97 -6.15
C LEU A 68 -10.47 -9.60 -4.71
N ALA A 69 -11.23 -10.48 -4.07
CA ALA A 69 -11.63 -10.27 -2.68
C ALA A 69 -11.85 -11.60 -1.96
N SER A 70 -11.77 -11.58 -0.65
CA SER A 70 -12.15 -12.69 0.22
C SER A 70 -12.90 -12.16 1.43
N ASP A 71 -14.09 -12.75 1.70
CA ASP A 71 -14.92 -12.44 2.86
C ASP A 71 -14.51 -13.25 4.11
N GLU A 72 -13.47 -14.07 4.01
CA GLU A 72 -12.94 -14.82 5.12
C GLU A 72 -11.98 -14.00 5.98
N HIS A 73 -11.80 -14.41 7.22
CA HIS A 73 -10.79 -13.83 8.10
C HIS A 73 -9.40 -14.30 7.71
N HIS A 74 -8.45 -13.38 7.65
CA HIS A 74 -7.07 -13.66 7.25
C HIS A 74 -6.07 -13.03 8.22
N GLU A 75 -4.98 -13.74 8.46
CA GLU A 75 -3.75 -13.11 8.95
C GLU A 75 -3.14 -12.26 7.84
N LEU A 76 -2.71 -11.05 8.17
CA LEU A 76 -1.88 -10.23 7.30
C LEU A 76 -0.42 -10.69 7.44
N ALA A 77 -0.09 -11.72 6.68
CA ALA A 77 1.17 -12.48 6.82
C ALA A 77 2.38 -11.80 6.18
N GLY A 78 2.14 -10.83 5.31
CA GLY A 78 3.17 -10.04 4.68
C GLY A 78 2.60 -8.74 4.11
N PHE A 79 3.37 -7.67 4.23
CA PHE A 79 3.00 -6.36 3.72
C PHE A 79 4.26 -5.56 3.40
N VAL A 80 4.34 -5.06 2.19
CA VAL A 80 5.36 -4.10 1.75
C VAL A 80 4.66 -2.97 1.02
N GLY A 81 4.85 -1.74 1.48
CA GLY A 81 4.22 -0.58 0.89
C GLY A 81 5.07 0.67 0.94
N ASN A 82 4.70 1.63 0.11
CA ASN A 82 5.26 2.98 0.13
C ASN A 82 4.17 4.03 -0.02
N ILE A 83 4.44 5.20 0.51
CA ILE A 83 3.66 6.42 0.33
C ILE A 83 4.35 7.29 -0.71
N SER A 84 3.57 7.82 -1.62
CA SER A 84 3.95 8.86 -2.57
C SER A 84 2.73 9.74 -2.83
N MET A 85 2.87 10.79 -3.63
CA MET A 85 1.76 11.70 -3.93
C MET A 85 1.07 11.30 -5.23
N ARG A 86 -0.25 11.29 -5.22
CA ARG A 86 -1.10 11.14 -6.40
C ARG A 86 -2.30 12.08 -6.27
N ASP A 87 -2.55 12.90 -7.27
CA ASP A 87 -3.64 13.88 -7.27
C ASP A 87 -3.63 14.78 -6.01
N ASP A 88 -2.42 15.25 -5.64
CA ASP A 88 -2.14 16.10 -4.47
C ASP A 88 -2.49 15.48 -3.12
N ARG A 89 -2.57 14.15 -3.04
CA ARG A 89 -2.85 13.40 -1.80
C ARG A 89 -1.84 12.27 -1.60
N PRO A 90 -1.56 11.91 -0.33
CA PRO A 90 -0.83 10.68 -0.05
C PRO A 90 -1.56 9.47 -0.66
N PHE A 91 -0.81 8.63 -1.32
CA PHE A 91 -1.26 7.41 -1.96
C PHE A 91 -0.42 6.24 -1.49
N LEU A 92 -1.06 5.24 -0.94
CA LEU A 92 -0.43 3.99 -0.53
C LEU A 92 -0.35 3.02 -1.72
N HIS A 93 0.86 2.66 -2.12
CA HIS A 93 1.10 1.51 -2.98
C HIS A 93 1.65 0.38 -2.12
N ALA A 94 0.93 -0.71 -2.03
CA ALA A 94 1.34 -1.87 -1.25
C ALA A 94 0.96 -3.18 -1.92
N HIS A 95 1.76 -4.20 -1.66
CA HIS A 95 1.42 -5.60 -1.90
C HIS A 95 1.32 -6.33 -0.57
N ALA A 96 0.34 -7.19 -0.46
CA ALA A 96 0.05 -7.90 0.78
C ALA A 96 -0.22 -9.38 0.54
N SER A 97 0.10 -10.21 1.55
CA SER A 97 -0.23 -11.62 1.63
C SER A 97 -1.20 -11.86 2.77
N PHE A 98 -2.32 -12.46 2.47
CA PHE A 98 -3.38 -12.79 3.42
C PHE A 98 -3.47 -14.30 3.57
N ALA A 99 -3.15 -14.84 4.74
CA ALA A 99 -3.20 -16.27 5.00
C ALA A 99 -4.55 -16.66 5.64
N ASP A 100 -5.20 -17.67 5.09
CA ASP A 100 -6.44 -18.23 5.63
C ASP A 100 -6.20 -19.13 6.86
N ALA A 101 -7.26 -19.74 7.39
CA ALA A 101 -7.20 -20.63 8.54
C ALA A 101 -6.35 -21.89 8.32
N THR A 102 -6.01 -22.23 7.09
CA THR A 102 -5.11 -23.35 6.74
C THR A 102 -3.66 -22.90 6.53
N GLY A 103 -3.41 -21.60 6.60
CA GLY A 103 -2.11 -21.00 6.27
C GLY A 103 -1.89 -20.83 4.76
N THR A 104 -2.91 -21.06 3.93
CA THR A 104 -2.83 -20.85 2.48
C THR A 104 -2.90 -19.36 2.18
N PRO A 105 -1.90 -18.78 1.47
CA PRO A 105 -1.91 -17.36 1.16
C PRO A 105 -2.73 -17.04 -0.09
N VAL A 106 -3.42 -15.88 -0.06
CA VAL A 106 -3.82 -15.12 -1.23
C VAL A 106 -3.07 -13.80 -1.21
N THR A 107 -2.57 -13.35 -2.36
CA THR A 107 -1.65 -12.22 -2.41
C THR A 107 -1.92 -11.32 -3.61
N GLY A 108 -1.57 -10.06 -3.50
CA GLY A 108 -1.62 -9.14 -4.62
C GLY A 108 -1.43 -7.68 -4.25
N HIS A 109 -1.74 -6.84 -5.21
CA HIS A 109 -1.80 -5.40 -5.04
C HIS A 109 -2.96 -5.05 -4.11
N LEU A 110 -2.67 -4.35 -3.02
CA LEU A 110 -3.65 -4.00 -2.00
C LEU A 110 -4.67 -2.99 -2.54
N LEU A 111 -5.94 -3.24 -2.31
CA LEU A 111 -7.04 -2.34 -2.63
C LEU A 111 -7.73 -1.82 -1.36
N ARG A 112 -8.47 -0.74 -1.50
CA ARG A 112 -9.47 -0.33 -0.51
C ARG A 112 -10.53 -1.41 -0.36
N GLY A 113 -11.12 -1.51 0.82
CA GLY A 113 -12.04 -2.58 1.17
C GLY A 113 -11.44 -3.62 2.12
N CYS A 114 -10.15 -3.55 2.45
CA CYS A 114 -9.56 -4.38 3.49
C CYS A 114 -10.01 -3.92 4.87
N VAL A 115 -10.87 -4.71 5.53
CA VAL A 115 -11.43 -4.38 6.84
C VAL A 115 -10.53 -4.89 7.95
N VAL A 116 -9.99 -3.97 8.75
CA VAL A 116 -9.06 -4.28 9.84
C VAL A 116 -9.75 -5.00 10.99
N TRP A 117 -9.19 -6.13 11.43
CA TRP A 117 -9.44 -6.69 12.75
C TRP A 117 -8.46 -6.14 13.78
N VAL A 118 -7.18 -6.28 13.51
CA VAL A 118 -6.07 -5.64 14.20
C VAL A 118 -4.97 -5.34 13.19
N ALA A 119 -4.37 -4.17 13.29
CA ALA A 119 -3.23 -3.80 12.46
C ALA A 119 -2.28 -2.89 13.23
N GLU A 120 -1.04 -3.34 13.37
CA GLU A 120 0.08 -2.58 13.90
C GLU A 120 0.89 -2.07 12.72
N VAL A 121 1.11 -0.75 12.67
CA VAL A 121 1.67 -0.06 11.52
C VAL A 121 2.96 0.65 11.90
N VAL A 122 3.96 0.53 11.05
CA VAL A 122 5.18 1.35 11.10
C VAL A 122 5.27 2.16 9.81
N ILE A 123 5.46 3.47 9.94
CA ILE A 123 5.66 4.40 8.82
C ILE A 123 7.00 5.10 9.01
N ASN A 124 7.94 4.85 8.11
CA ASN A 124 9.24 5.53 8.07
C ASN A 124 9.19 6.64 7.02
N GLU A 125 9.08 7.89 7.45
CA GLU A 125 9.03 9.04 6.56
C GLU A 125 10.37 9.20 5.82
N TRP A 126 10.28 9.50 4.51
CA TRP A 126 11.40 9.94 3.70
C TRP A 126 11.29 11.43 3.44
N THR A 127 12.37 12.17 3.67
CA THR A 127 12.47 13.61 3.42
C THR A 127 13.47 13.92 2.30
N ASP A 128 13.52 15.16 1.86
CA ASP A 128 14.37 15.63 0.77
C ASP A 128 14.15 14.89 -0.56
N VAL A 129 12.94 14.37 -0.76
CA VAL A 129 12.52 13.68 -1.99
C VAL A 129 11.09 14.08 -2.34
N SER A 130 10.81 14.19 -3.63
CA SER A 130 9.46 14.42 -4.15
C SER A 130 9.10 13.27 -5.09
N LEU A 131 8.17 12.43 -4.66
CA LEU A 131 7.68 11.27 -5.40
C LEU A 131 6.22 11.53 -5.79
N VAL A 132 6.01 11.97 -7.02
CA VAL A 132 4.67 12.28 -7.56
C VAL A 132 4.35 11.32 -8.68
N ARG A 133 3.21 10.63 -8.56
CA ARG A 133 2.75 9.66 -9.55
C ARG A 133 2.08 10.35 -10.71
N THR A 134 2.53 10.02 -11.91
CA THR A 134 1.95 10.46 -13.19
C THR A 134 1.71 9.25 -14.09
N HIS A 135 0.79 9.37 -15.03
CA HIS A 135 0.49 8.28 -15.96
C HIS A 135 1.72 7.91 -16.80
N ASP A 136 2.00 6.61 -16.87
CA ASP A 136 3.05 6.03 -17.70
C ASP A 136 2.41 5.22 -18.84
N GLU A 137 2.60 5.66 -20.07
CA GLU A 137 1.97 5.05 -21.26
C GLU A 137 2.44 3.61 -21.51
N ALA A 138 3.68 3.28 -21.13
CA ALA A 138 4.24 1.96 -21.40
C ALA A 138 3.63 0.87 -20.50
N THR A 139 3.30 1.23 -19.27
CA THR A 139 2.74 0.29 -18.28
C THR A 139 1.24 0.48 -18.05
N GLY A 140 0.68 1.63 -18.43
CA GLY A 140 -0.70 2.01 -18.12
C GLY A 140 -0.93 2.34 -16.63
N LEU A 141 0.15 2.45 -15.84
CA LEU A 141 0.11 2.71 -14.40
C LEU A 141 0.46 4.18 -14.09
N ALA A 142 0.13 4.62 -12.88
CA ALA A 142 0.65 5.87 -12.34
C ALA A 142 1.95 5.59 -11.56
N LEU A 143 3.07 6.06 -12.08
CA LEU A 143 4.42 5.83 -11.55
C LEU A 143 5.11 7.14 -11.16
N TRP A 144 6.08 7.07 -10.23
CA TRP A 144 7.02 8.13 -9.87
C TRP A 144 8.43 7.80 -10.28
#